data_9a0863aa6b2e55aaec762af08b123d4c
#
_entry.id   9a0863aa6b2e55aaec762af08b123d4c
#
_cell.length_a   1.000
_cell.length_b   1.000
_cell.length_c   1.000
_cell.angle_alpha   90.00
_cell.angle_beta   90.00
_cell.angle_gamma   90.00
#
_symmetry.space_group_name_H-M   'P 1'
#
loop_
_entity.id
_entity.type
_entity.pdbx_description
1 polymer ?
#
loop_
_entity_poly.entity_id
_entity_poly.type
_entity_poly.pdbx_seq_one_letter_code
_entity_poly.pdbx_strand_id
1 'polypeptide(L)'
;MAEKSLLIGRAIPLNSIFEDNRYLLREYREFKIHDSDGKPTETVGGYVYTVINISNFDKIDVKVEGAIPKEVIFAEKKNEKIFVSFNEAVIKAYYSKSQNCYVDTIKADSLTIIEADTIQLF
;
A
#
# COMPACT_ATOMS: atom_id res chain seq x y z
N MET A 1 -2.14 -15.02 -30.25
CA MET A 1 -2.21 -15.15 -28.78
C MET A 1 -1.55 -13.94 -28.14
N ALA A 2 -2.26 -13.31 -27.23
CA ALA A 2 -1.68 -12.17 -26.54
C ALA A 2 -0.53 -12.65 -25.64
N GLU A 3 0.58 -11.96 -25.72
CA GLU A 3 1.70 -12.26 -24.86
C GLU A 3 1.38 -11.82 -23.44
N LYS A 4 1.68 -12.68 -22.48
CA LYS A 4 1.52 -12.32 -21.08
C LYS A 4 2.70 -11.49 -20.63
N SER A 5 2.41 -10.44 -19.86
CA SER A 5 3.46 -9.71 -19.18
C SER A 5 4.23 -10.66 -18.26
N LEU A 6 5.53 -10.46 -18.15
CA LEU A 6 6.34 -11.25 -17.24
C LEU A 6 5.92 -11.07 -15.77
N LEU A 7 5.20 -9.99 -15.47
CA LEU A 7 4.75 -9.71 -14.11
C LEU A 7 3.41 -10.36 -13.77
N ILE A 8 2.64 -10.81 -14.79
CA ILE A 8 1.32 -11.40 -14.55
C ILE A 8 1.47 -12.70 -13.77
N GLY A 9 0.77 -12.79 -12.65
CA GLY A 9 0.80 -13.98 -11.79
C GLY A 9 2.06 -14.10 -10.95
N ARG A 10 2.97 -13.15 -11.03
CA ARG A 10 4.21 -13.15 -10.24
C ARG A 10 4.17 -12.06 -9.22
N ALA A 11 4.57 -12.39 -8.00
CA ALA A 11 4.72 -11.41 -6.93
C ALA A 11 6.17 -10.96 -6.87
N ILE A 12 6.38 -9.65 -6.96
CA ILE A 12 7.72 -9.07 -6.92
C ILE A 12 7.86 -8.30 -5.61
N PRO A 13 8.89 -8.55 -4.81
CA PRO A 13 9.08 -7.77 -3.58
C PRO A 13 9.19 -6.29 -3.87
N LEU A 14 8.49 -5.48 -3.09
CA LEU A 14 8.49 -4.03 -3.27
C LEU A 14 9.90 -3.45 -3.15
N ASN A 15 10.71 -3.98 -2.25
CA ASN A 15 12.07 -3.51 -2.05
C ASN A 15 13.02 -3.84 -3.20
N SER A 16 12.57 -4.66 -4.17
CA SER A 16 13.32 -4.88 -5.41
C SER A 16 13.22 -3.69 -6.35
N ILE A 17 12.19 -2.86 -6.17
CA ILE A 17 11.93 -1.70 -7.02
C ILE A 17 12.37 -0.41 -6.32
N PHE A 18 12.07 -0.30 -5.04
CA PHE A 18 12.46 0.85 -4.24
C PHE A 18 13.53 0.43 -3.24
N GLU A 19 14.72 0.99 -3.37
CA GLU A 19 15.82 0.67 -2.47
C GLU A 19 15.56 1.14 -1.05
N ASP A 20 14.87 2.27 -0.92
CA ASP A 20 14.54 2.83 0.38
C ASP A 20 13.17 2.34 0.81
N ASN A 21 13.12 1.66 1.95
CA ASN A 21 11.88 1.12 2.52
C ASN A 21 11.22 2.11 3.48
N ARG A 22 11.44 3.41 3.25
CA ARG A 22 10.80 4.47 4.03
C ARG A 22 9.82 5.20 3.15
N TYR A 23 8.62 5.39 3.67
CA TYR A 23 7.54 6.02 2.92
C TYR A 23 6.85 7.06 3.78
N LEU A 24 6.58 8.22 3.19
CA LEU A 24 5.78 9.24 3.86
C LEU A 24 4.30 8.91 3.68
N LEU A 25 3.60 8.72 4.79
CA LEU A 25 2.17 8.45 4.73
C LEU A 25 1.41 9.73 4.39
N ARG A 26 0.62 9.66 3.33
CA ARG A 26 -0.19 10.81 2.87
C ARG A 26 -1.63 10.69 3.33
N GLU A 27 -2.23 9.53 3.11
CA GLU A 27 -3.62 9.28 3.46
C GLU A 27 -3.86 7.79 3.55
N TYR A 28 -4.99 7.41 4.10
CA TYR A 28 -5.41 6.03 4.15
C TYR A 28 -6.92 5.97 3.98
N ARG A 29 -7.41 4.82 3.51
CA ARG A 29 -8.83 4.56 3.41
C ARG A 29 -9.08 3.09 3.69
N GLU A 30 -10.25 2.80 4.25
CA GLU A 30 -10.62 1.42 4.49
C GLU A 30 -11.09 0.74 3.21
N PHE A 31 -10.94 -0.58 3.15
CA PHE A 31 -11.55 -1.37 2.10
C PHE A 31 -12.46 -2.43 2.72
N LYS A 32 -13.52 -2.76 1.99
CA LYS A 32 -14.51 -3.72 2.45
C LYS A 32 -14.22 -5.09 1.87
N ILE A 33 -14.58 -6.13 2.63
CA ILE A 33 -14.50 -7.49 2.13
C ILE A 33 -15.66 -7.70 1.15
N HIS A 34 -15.37 -8.31 0.01
CA HIS A 34 -16.39 -8.64 -0.98
C HIS A 34 -16.97 -10.03 -0.71
N ASP A 35 -18.26 -10.19 -0.96
CA ASP A 35 -18.92 -11.49 -0.80
C ASP A 35 -18.65 -12.37 -2.04
N SER A 36 -19.28 -13.55 -2.06
CA SER A 36 -19.10 -14.50 -3.17
C SER A 36 -19.60 -13.97 -4.51
N ASP A 37 -20.49 -12.98 -4.48
CA ASP A 37 -21.02 -12.34 -5.68
C ASP A 37 -20.19 -11.14 -6.14
N GLY A 38 -19.11 -10.85 -5.43
CA GLY A 38 -18.24 -9.73 -5.73
C GLY A 38 -18.75 -8.39 -5.24
N LYS A 39 -19.78 -8.38 -4.40
CA LYS A 39 -20.34 -7.14 -3.85
C LYS A 39 -19.65 -6.80 -2.53
N PRO A 40 -19.40 -5.52 -2.26
CA PRO A 40 -18.79 -5.12 -1.00
C PRO A 40 -19.75 -5.38 0.16
N THR A 41 -19.21 -5.91 1.26
CA THR A 41 -19.94 -6.11 2.50
C THR A 41 -19.67 -4.93 3.42
N GLU A 42 -20.29 -4.92 4.61
CA GLU A 42 -20.02 -3.88 5.60
C GLU A 42 -18.77 -4.18 6.42
N THR A 43 -18.18 -5.35 6.23
CA THR A 43 -16.99 -5.74 6.98
C THR A 43 -15.74 -5.11 6.40
N VAL A 44 -15.00 -4.36 7.23
CA VAL A 44 -13.74 -3.76 6.84
C VAL A 44 -12.68 -4.85 6.80
N GLY A 45 -12.04 -5.03 5.63
CA GLY A 45 -10.99 -6.03 5.47
C GLY A 45 -9.61 -5.51 5.84
N GLY A 46 -9.43 -4.20 5.77
CA GLY A 46 -8.16 -3.57 6.06
C GLY A 46 -8.12 -2.15 5.52
N TYR A 47 -6.93 -1.67 5.23
CA TYR A 47 -6.73 -0.28 4.78
C TYR A 47 -5.79 -0.23 3.61
N VAL A 48 -6.03 0.74 2.73
CA VAL A 48 -5.11 1.08 1.65
C VAL A 48 -4.40 2.36 2.05
N TYR A 49 -3.09 2.29 2.14
CA TYR A 49 -2.26 3.43 2.52
C TYR A 49 -1.66 4.06 1.29
N THR A 50 -1.90 5.34 1.09
CA THR A 50 -1.28 6.10 0.02
C THR A 50 -0.03 6.75 0.57
N VAL A 51 1.10 6.36 0.02
CA VAL A 51 2.41 6.78 0.53
C VAL A 51 3.29 7.29 -0.60
N ILE A 52 4.29 8.06 -0.23
CA ILE A 52 5.30 8.57 -1.16
C ILE A 52 6.65 8.01 -0.76
N ASN A 53 7.34 7.38 -1.71
CA ASN A 53 8.71 6.92 -1.50
C ASN A 53 9.62 8.14 -1.43
N ILE A 54 10.39 8.25 -0.34
CA ILE A 54 11.19 9.46 -0.11
C ILE A 54 12.43 9.57 -0.99
N SER A 55 12.88 8.48 -1.58
CA SER A 55 14.02 8.54 -2.50
C SER A 55 13.62 9.03 -3.89
N ASN A 56 12.50 8.55 -4.40
CA ASN A 56 12.07 8.82 -5.77
C ASN A 56 10.84 9.72 -5.86
N PHE A 57 10.19 9.99 -4.74
CA PHE A 57 8.92 10.72 -4.66
C PHE A 57 7.77 10.06 -5.43
N ASP A 58 7.88 8.76 -5.66
CA ASP A 58 6.81 8.02 -6.30
C ASP A 58 5.66 7.78 -5.31
N LYS A 59 4.45 8.05 -5.77
CA LYS A 59 3.24 7.84 -4.99
C LYS A 59 2.68 6.46 -5.29
N ILE A 60 2.47 5.66 -4.25
CA ILE A 60 1.92 4.31 -4.39
C ILE A 60 0.83 4.06 -3.35
N ASP A 61 -0.05 3.12 -3.67
CA ASP A 61 -1.08 2.65 -2.76
C ASP A 61 -0.72 1.23 -2.32
N VAL A 62 -0.66 1.00 -1.02
CA VAL A 62 -0.32 -0.31 -0.45
C VAL A 62 -1.49 -0.81 0.38
N LYS A 63 -1.97 -1.99 0.05
CA LYS A 63 -3.08 -2.63 0.75
C LYS A 63 -2.55 -3.49 1.87
N VAL A 64 -3.05 -3.26 3.08
CA VAL A 64 -2.68 -4.03 4.27
C VAL A 64 -3.96 -4.50 4.95
N GLU A 65 -4.09 -5.80 5.15
CA GLU A 65 -5.23 -6.37 5.85
C GLU A 65 -5.09 -6.10 7.35
N GLY A 66 -6.24 -5.96 8.02
CA GLY A 66 -6.26 -5.79 9.46
C GLY A 66 -6.49 -4.36 9.91
N ALA A 67 -6.35 -4.15 11.22
CA ALA A 67 -6.65 -2.88 11.84
C ALA A 67 -5.56 -1.83 11.56
N ILE A 68 -5.96 -0.58 11.57
CA ILE A 68 -5.02 0.52 11.44
C ILE A 68 -4.25 0.70 12.76
N PRO A 69 -2.94 0.94 12.72
CA PRO A 69 -2.19 1.21 13.94
C PRO A 69 -2.67 2.48 14.63
N LYS A 70 -2.68 2.46 15.96
CA LYS A 70 -3.13 3.61 16.75
C LYS A 70 -2.26 4.85 16.50
N GLU A 71 -0.99 4.66 16.25
CA GLU A 71 -0.04 5.72 15.99
C GLU A 71 -0.42 6.53 14.75
N VAL A 72 -0.99 5.87 13.75
CA VAL A 72 -1.47 6.55 12.53
C VAL A 72 -2.63 7.48 12.89
N ILE A 73 -3.56 7.00 13.70
CA ILE A 73 -4.72 7.79 14.11
C ILE A 73 -4.29 8.99 14.94
N PHE A 74 -3.35 8.79 15.86
CA PHE A 74 -2.83 9.88 16.70
C PHE A 74 -2.12 10.93 15.86
N ALA A 75 -1.31 10.51 14.90
CA ALA A 75 -0.60 11.42 14.02
C ALA A 75 -1.57 12.26 13.19
N GLU A 76 -2.63 11.65 12.69
CA GLU A 76 -3.65 12.35 11.93
C GLU A 76 -4.34 13.43 12.78
N LYS A 77 -4.71 13.10 14.01
CA LYS A 77 -5.37 14.04 14.91
C LYS A 77 -4.49 15.23 15.25
N LYS A 78 -3.18 15.02 15.36
CA LYS A 78 -2.22 16.06 15.66
C LYS A 78 -1.69 16.75 14.41
N ASN A 79 -2.14 16.32 13.24
CA ASN A 79 -1.65 16.81 11.95
C ASN A 79 -0.14 16.65 11.81
N GLU A 80 0.39 15.56 12.33
CA GLU A 80 1.81 15.22 12.23
C GLU A 80 2.06 14.33 11.04
N LYS A 81 3.22 14.48 10.42
CA LYS A 81 3.66 13.60 9.35
C LYS A 81 4.33 12.39 9.96
N ILE A 82 4.01 11.21 9.43
CA ILE A 82 4.67 9.98 9.88
C ILE A 82 5.27 9.25 8.70
N PHE A 83 6.33 8.52 9.00
CA PHE A 83 6.99 7.68 8.03
C PHE A 83 6.71 6.22 8.37
N VAL A 84 6.54 5.42 7.36
CA VAL A 84 6.19 4.01 7.52
C VAL A 84 7.07 3.15 6.63
N SER A 85 7.20 1.88 7.02
CA SER A 85 7.73 0.85 6.15
C SER A 85 6.72 -0.28 6.09
N PHE A 86 6.83 -1.12 5.07
CA PHE A 86 5.91 -2.23 4.88
C PHE A 86 6.67 -3.54 4.98
N ASN A 87 6.07 -4.50 5.67
CA ASN A 87 6.65 -5.83 5.84
C ASN A 87 6.07 -6.78 4.81
N GLU A 88 6.94 -7.52 4.14
CA GLU A 88 6.57 -8.48 3.11
C GLU A 88 5.69 -7.86 2.02
N ALA A 89 6.05 -6.66 1.57
CA ALA A 89 5.30 -5.97 0.51
C ALA A 89 5.68 -6.54 -0.85
N VAL A 90 4.66 -6.82 -1.67
CA VAL A 90 4.83 -7.37 -3.01
C VAL A 90 3.96 -6.63 -4.00
N ILE A 91 4.44 -6.54 -5.23
CA ILE A 91 3.70 -5.98 -6.36
C ILE A 91 3.25 -7.11 -7.27
N LYS A 92 2.00 -7.09 -7.66
CA LYS A 92 1.44 -8.08 -8.57
C LYS A 92 0.57 -7.39 -9.60
N ALA A 93 0.74 -7.71 -10.87
CA ALA A 93 -0.08 -7.17 -11.94
C ALA A 93 -1.31 -8.06 -12.18
N TYR A 94 -2.45 -7.43 -12.44
CA TYR A 94 -3.66 -8.16 -12.81
C TYR A 94 -4.41 -7.37 -13.89
N TYR A 95 -5.25 -8.07 -14.65
CA TYR A 95 -6.06 -7.44 -15.69
C TYR A 95 -7.34 -6.85 -15.07
N SER A 96 -7.57 -5.56 -15.29
CA SER A 96 -8.77 -4.90 -14.82
C SER A 96 -9.77 -4.77 -15.98
N LYS A 97 -10.92 -5.42 -15.86
CA LYS A 97 -11.96 -5.33 -16.89
C LYS A 97 -12.55 -3.93 -16.98
N SER A 98 -12.67 -3.25 -15.85
CA SER A 98 -13.24 -1.90 -15.83
C SER A 98 -12.34 -0.89 -16.52
N GLN A 99 -11.02 -1.05 -16.40
CA GLN A 99 -10.04 -0.16 -17.03
C GLN A 99 -9.53 -0.68 -18.36
N ASN A 100 -9.86 -1.92 -18.69
CA ASN A 100 -9.44 -2.59 -19.92
C ASN A 100 -7.93 -2.58 -20.11
N CYS A 101 -7.19 -2.76 -19.02
CA CYS A 101 -5.73 -2.80 -19.03
C CYS A 101 -5.22 -3.54 -17.80
N TYR A 102 -3.90 -3.80 -17.78
CA TYR A 102 -3.25 -4.38 -16.62
C TYR A 102 -2.91 -3.28 -15.61
N VAL A 103 -3.16 -3.56 -14.35
CA VAL A 103 -2.86 -2.64 -13.25
C VAL A 103 -2.04 -3.36 -12.20
N ASP A 104 -1.21 -2.60 -11.50
CA ASP A 104 -0.39 -3.13 -10.42
C ASP A 104 -1.14 -3.05 -9.10
N THR A 105 -1.04 -4.09 -8.30
CA THR A 105 -1.56 -4.11 -6.94
C THR A 105 -0.41 -4.37 -6.00
N ILE A 106 -0.29 -3.55 -4.97
CA ILE A 106 0.75 -3.70 -3.95
C ILE A 106 0.08 -4.09 -2.65
N LYS A 107 0.53 -5.20 -2.08
CA LYS A 107 0.02 -5.70 -0.80
C LYS A 107 1.19 -5.95 0.14
N ALA A 108 0.95 -5.71 1.43
CA ALA A 108 1.92 -5.99 2.47
C ALA A 108 1.23 -6.73 3.62
N ASP A 109 2.01 -7.50 4.39
CA ASP A 109 1.49 -8.20 5.55
C ASP A 109 1.20 -7.24 6.69
N SER A 110 2.06 -6.25 6.87
CA SER A 110 1.89 -5.27 7.95
C SER A 110 2.63 -3.99 7.62
N LEU A 111 2.34 -2.97 8.42
CA LEU A 111 2.96 -1.66 8.33
C LEU A 111 3.68 -1.39 9.64
N THR A 112 4.91 -0.89 9.55
CA THR A 112 5.71 -0.50 10.69
C THR A 112 5.86 1.02 10.70
N ILE A 113 5.57 1.63 11.84
CA ILE A 113 5.72 3.08 11.98
C ILE A 113 7.18 3.39 12.28
N ILE A 114 7.73 4.33 11.50
CA ILE A 114 9.06 4.88 11.75
C ILE A 114 8.83 6.21 12.43
N GLU A 115 9.46 6.44 13.58
CA GLU A 115 9.25 7.69 14.30
C GLU A 115 9.69 8.88 13.45
N ALA A 116 8.77 9.82 13.25
CA ALA A 116 9.02 10.96 12.38
C ALA A 116 10.13 11.87 12.88
N ASP A 117 10.28 11.98 14.18
CA ASP A 117 11.30 12.82 14.79
C ASP A 117 12.72 12.27 14.66
N THR A 118 12.87 11.00 14.28
CA THR A 118 14.18 10.41 14.03
C THR A 118 14.63 10.59 12.58
N ILE A 119 13.74 11.10 11.73
CA ILE A 119 14.02 11.31 10.31
C ILE A 119 14.16 12.80 10.05
N GLN A 120 15.35 13.20 9.65
CA GLN A 120 15.60 14.59 9.27
C GLN A 120 15.54 14.69 7.76
N LEU A 121 14.61 15.50 7.28
CA LEU A 121 14.42 15.73 5.86
C LEU A 121 14.97 17.10 5.50
N PHE A 122 15.97 17.10 4.67
CA PHE A 122 16.59 18.33 4.22
C PHE A 122 16.52 18.46 2.73
#